data_7b320b5c548ad417ba6a660b5e4f2eff
#
_entry.id   7b320b5c548ad417ba6a660b5e4f2eff
#
_cell.length_a   1.000
_cell.length_b   1.000
_cell.length_c   1.000
_cell.angle_alpha   90.00
_cell.angle_beta   90.00
_cell.angle_gamma   90.00
#
_symmetry.space_group_name_H-M   'P 1'
#
loop_
_entity.id
_entity.type
_entity.pdbx_description
1 polymer ?
#
loop_
_entity_poly.entity_id
_entity_poly.type
_entity_poly.pdbx_seq_one_letter_code
_entity_poly.pdbx_strand_id
1 'polypeptide(L)'
;MSKAWWKSSVIYQIYPRSFADSNGDGIGDLNGITEHLDYLKKLGVDVIWLSPIYKSPNDDNGYDISDYQDIMTDFGTMEDFDRMITEMHKRGIKLVMDLVVNHSSDEHRWFLESKKSKDNPYRDYYIWKDPKDGKEPTNWGACLGGSAWQFDETTGMYYLHCFSKKQPDLNWENPALRDEVFHMMTWWCEKGVDGFRMDVISMISKDPAYPDGEIRDGLHGDMSPYVCNGPHVHEYLQEMNKRVLSRFDLITVGETPGVTTEEAKKYANLDGSELNMVFQFEHMGTTDGKYGKWTTRKPEMKKVRAVMNKWQTKLEGKAWNSLYWDNHDQPRAVSRFGDDSPMYREVSAKMIATCLHMLKGSPYIYQGEEIGMTNAYFKSISDYRDIESINAYKEYTESGLMTEEEMLNCLKMISRDNARTPMQWDDSANAGFTTGTPWISVNKNYTQINAKAALEDKDSVFYYYQKLIRLRHQYEVIVEGVFHGLLEDNDDIYAYERTLGNEKLVVACNFTNKEVSCELFEENKGEELITNYKNHVEGILQPYETRVILYK
;
A
#
# COMPACT_ATOMS: atom_id res chain seq x y z
N MET A 1 23.93 17.88 -9.69
CA MET A 1 22.89 16.84 -9.82
C MET A 1 21.61 17.43 -9.30
N SER A 2 20.51 17.39 -10.07
CA SER A 2 19.21 17.80 -9.53
C SER A 2 18.89 16.92 -8.32
N LYS A 3 18.51 17.53 -7.20
CA LYS A 3 18.02 16.77 -6.02
C LYS A 3 16.90 15.84 -6.50
N ALA A 4 16.96 14.56 -6.14
CA ALA A 4 15.90 13.60 -6.45
C ALA A 4 14.57 14.09 -5.82
N TRP A 5 13.71 14.68 -6.63
CA TRP A 5 12.47 15.36 -6.20
C TRP A 5 11.54 14.43 -5.40
N TRP A 6 11.54 13.16 -5.72
CA TRP A 6 10.72 12.14 -5.05
C TRP A 6 11.10 11.91 -3.57
N LYS A 7 12.31 12.28 -3.14
CA LYS A 7 12.71 12.18 -1.73
C LYS A 7 11.92 13.11 -0.81
N SER A 8 11.67 14.34 -1.25
CA SER A 8 10.89 15.32 -0.47
C SER A 8 9.39 15.21 -0.68
N SER A 9 8.95 14.44 -1.68
CA SER A 9 7.54 14.30 -2.04
C SER A 9 6.75 13.53 -1.00
N VAL A 10 5.48 13.90 -0.87
CA VAL A 10 4.44 13.16 -0.15
C VAL A 10 3.45 12.59 -1.17
N ILE A 11 3.24 11.29 -1.10
CA ILE A 11 2.40 10.56 -2.05
C ILE A 11 1.05 10.27 -1.40
N TYR A 12 -0.04 10.51 -2.12
CA TYR A 12 -1.39 10.20 -1.71
C TYR A 12 -1.94 9.07 -2.59
N GLN A 13 -2.36 7.97 -1.98
CA GLN A 13 -2.97 6.87 -2.71
C GLN A 13 -4.47 7.07 -2.84
N ILE A 14 -4.97 6.98 -4.06
CA ILE A 14 -6.40 6.90 -4.38
C ILE A 14 -6.74 5.47 -4.78
N TYR A 15 -7.77 4.91 -4.12
CA TYR A 15 -8.47 3.72 -4.56
C TYR A 15 -9.69 4.16 -5.39
N PRO A 16 -9.62 4.13 -6.74
CA PRO A 16 -10.55 4.85 -7.61
C PRO A 16 -12.01 4.48 -7.39
N ARG A 17 -12.28 3.19 -7.22
CA ARG A 17 -13.64 2.65 -7.02
C ARG A 17 -14.37 3.25 -5.82
N SER A 18 -13.63 3.70 -4.81
CA SER A 18 -14.17 4.20 -3.55
C SER A 18 -13.81 5.66 -3.24
N PHE A 19 -13.35 6.44 -4.22
CA PHE A 19 -12.94 7.81 -3.95
C PHE A 19 -14.09 8.81 -4.14
N ALA A 20 -14.62 8.95 -5.36
CA ALA A 20 -15.75 9.83 -5.65
C ALA A 20 -16.45 9.37 -6.93
N ASP A 21 -17.76 9.24 -6.87
CA ASP A 21 -18.62 8.86 -7.99
C ASP A 21 -19.24 10.11 -8.62
N SER A 22 -18.89 10.40 -9.87
CA SER A 22 -19.38 11.59 -10.58
C SER A 22 -20.68 11.37 -11.37
N ASN A 23 -21.02 10.11 -11.66
CA ASN A 23 -22.16 9.77 -12.54
C ASN A 23 -23.34 9.12 -11.83
N GLY A 24 -23.21 8.75 -10.54
CA GLY A 24 -24.28 8.22 -9.71
C GLY A 24 -24.52 6.71 -9.88
N ASP A 25 -23.56 5.97 -10.43
CA ASP A 25 -23.69 4.51 -10.59
C ASP A 25 -23.26 3.70 -9.35
N GLY A 26 -22.75 4.36 -8.34
CA GLY A 26 -22.29 3.75 -7.09
C GLY A 26 -20.81 3.38 -7.07
N ILE A 27 -20.10 3.68 -8.14
CA ILE A 27 -18.67 3.37 -8.33
C ILE A 27 -17.89 4.68 -8.52
N GLY A 28 -16.82 4.87 -7.78
CA GLY A 28 -15.91 5.99 -7.98
C GLY A 28 -15.27 5.96 -9.37
N ASP A 29 -14.94 7.13 -9.92
CA ASP A 29 -14.47 7.28 -11.29
C ASP A 29 -13.43 8.38 -11.46
N LEU A 30 -12.82 8.48 -12.66
CA LEU A 30 -11.77 9.44 -12.97
C LEU A 30 -12.25 10.90 -12.90
N ASN A 31 -13.50 11.16 -13.30
CA ASN A 31 -14.08 12.49 -13.21
C ASN A 31 -14.29 12.91 -11.75
N GLY A 32 -14.71 11.98 -10.89
CA GLY A 32 -14.80 12.19 -9.45
C GLY A 32 -13.44 12.56 -8.84
N ILE A 33 -12.36 11.94 -9.29
CA ILE A 33 -11.00 12.31 -8.87
C ILE A 33 -10.68 13.73 -9.34
N THR A 34 -10.93 14.04 -10.60
CA THR A 34 -10.66 15.37 -11.18
C THR A 34 -11.39 16.48 -10.43
N GLU A 35 -12.64 16.26 -10.04
CA GLU A 35 -13.44 17.20 -9.25
C GLU A 35 -12.90 17.46 -7.84
N HIS A 36 -12.09 16.55 -7.30
CA HIS A 36 -11.51 16.66 -5.94
C HIS A 36 -10.01 17.02 -5.92
N LEU A 37 -9.42 17.39 -7.05
CA LEU A 37 -8.00 17.76 -7.11
C LEU A 37 -7.67 19.00 -6.28
N ASP A 38 -8.57 19.96 -6.14
CA ASP A 38 -8.36 21.15 -5.29
C ASP A 38 -8.31 20.80 -3.80
N TYR A 39 -9.07 19.78 -3.36
CA TYR A 39 -8.96 19.23 -2.02
C TYR A 39 -7.57 18.64 -1.76
N LEU A 40 -7.04 17.85 -2.69
CA LEU A 40 -5.70 17.26 -2.60
C LEU A 40 -4.60 18.32 -2.68
N LYS A 41 -4.77 19.34 -3.51
CA LYS A 41 -3.86 20.50 -3.57
C LYS A 41 -3.85 21.25 -2.25
N LYS A 42 -5.00 21.43 -1.61
CA LYS A 42 -5.12 22.08 -0.30
C LYS A 42 -4.43 21.26 0.79
N LEU A 43 -4.55 19.93 0.76
CA LEU A 43 -3.81 19.05 1.67
C LEU A 43 -2.30 19.22 1.51
N GLY A 44 -1.83 19.45 0.28
CA GLY A 44 -0.44 19.75 -0.05
C GLY A 44 0.35 18.58 -0.62
N VAL A 45 -0.31 17.49 -1.01
CA VAL A 45 0.37 16.31 -1.59
C VAL A 45 1.02 16.65 -2.93
N ASP A 46 2.13 15.98 -3.22
CA ASP A 46 2.94 16.22 -4.41
C ASP A 46 2.62 15.24 -5.53
N VAL A 47 2.23 14.04 -5.15
CA VAL A 47 2.04 12.90 -6.06
C VAL A 47 0.77 12.15 -5.69
N ILE A 48 0.02 11.73 -6.69
CA ILE A 48 -1.10 10.79 -6.53
C ILE A 48 -0.68 9.45 -7.12
N TRP A 49 -0.80 8.38 -6.33
CA TRP A 49 -0.77 7.01 -6.82
C TRP A 49 -2.21 6.51 -6.96
N LEU A 50 -2.56 6.07 -8.17
CA LEU A 50 -3.83 5.39 -8.44
C LEU A 50 -3.65 3.87 -8.38
N SER A 51 -4.50 3.18 -7.61
CA SER A 51 -4.71 1.76 -7.80
C SER A 51 -5.22 1.51 -9.24
N PRO A 52 -5.14 0.27 -9.79
CA PRO A 52 -5.35 0.03 -11.21
C PRO A 52 -6.66 0.60 -11.76
N ILE A 53 -6.55 1.27 -12.91
CA ILE A 53 -7.69 1.83 -13.66
C ILE A 53 -7.85 1.20 -15.04
N TYR A 54 -7.02 0.21 -15.34
CA TYR A 54 -7.02 -0.49 -16.61
C TYR A 54 -8.26 -1.37 -16.76
N LYS A 55 -8.55 -1.75 -18.00
CA LYS A 55 -9.66 -2.67 -18.30
C LYS A 55 -9.47 -3.99 -17.56
N SER A 56 -10.50 -4.41 -16.85
CA SER A 56 -10.50 -5.57 -15.95
C SER A 56 -11.88 -6.18 -15.82
N PRO A 57 -12.00 -7.52 -15.74
CA PRO A 57 -13.25 -8.17 -15.33
C PRO A 57 -13.59 -8.00 -13.85
N ASN A 58 -12.69 -7.40 -13.05
CA ASN A 58 -12.91 -7.03 -11.67
C ASN A 58 -13.04 -8.22 -10.68
N ASP A 59 -12.32 -9.31 -10.93
CA ASP A 59 -12.26 -10.45 -10.02
C ASP A 59 -11.52 -10.09 -8.72
N ASP A 60 -10.40 -9.37 -8.83
CA ASP A 60 -9.60 -8.84 -7.72
C ASP A 60 -9.55 -7.30 -7.75
N ASN A 61 -10.71 -6.68 -7.90
CA ASN A 61 -10.89 -5.22 -7.84
C ASN A 61 -9.86 -4.43 -8.69
N GLY A 62 -9.65 -4.87 -9.94
CA GLY A 62 -8.80 -4.19 -10.92
C GLY A 62 -7.38 -4.75 -11.04
N TYR A 63 -6.93 -5.59 -10.10
CA TYR A 63 -5.61 -6.24 -10.19
C TYR A 63 -5.57 -7.46 -11.13
N ASP A 64 -6.68 -7.78 -11.77
CA ASP A 64 -6.82 -8.74 -12.86
C ASP A 64 -7.00 -7.97 -14.17
N ILE A 65 -5.90 -7.62 -14.82
CA ILE A 65 -5.89 -6.71 -15.98
C ILE A 65 -6.09 -7.45 -17.28
N SER A 66 -7.14 -7.10 -18.04
CA SER A 66 -7.45 -7.66 -19.35
C SER A 66 -6.92 -6.84 -20.53
N ASP A 67 -6.65 -5.55 -20.33
CA ASP A 67 -5.96 -4.66 -21.29
C ASP A 67 -5.21 -3.57 -20.55
N TYR A 68 -3.88 -3.54 -20.70
CA TYR A 68 -2.99 -2.58 -20.02
C TYR A 68 -3.00 -1.17 -20.62
N GLN A 69 -3.58 -0.99 -21.81
CA GLN A 69 -3.58 0.27 -22.55
C GLN A 69 -4.98 0.83 -22.81
N ASP A 70 -5.95 0.38 -22.02
CA ASP A 70 -7.32 0.88 -22.04
C ASP A 70 -7.84 1.10 -20.62
N ILE A 71 -8.82 2.00 -20.47
CA ILE A 71 -9.44 2.36 -19.20
C ILE A 71 -10.66 1.46 -18.94
N MET A 72 -10.81 0.99 -17.71
CA MET A 72 -12.00 0.27 -17.28
C MET A 72 -13.24 1.14 -17.44
N THR A 73 -14.27 0.62 -18.09
CA THR A 73 -15.50 1.36 -18.42
C THR A 73 -16.16 1.99 -17.19
N ASP A 74 -16.12 1.30 -16.03
CA ASP A 74 -16.65 1.82 -14.77
C ASP A 74 -15.95 3.13 -14.33
N PHE A 75 -14.68 3.32 -14.70
CA PHE A 75 -13.90 4.49 -14.29
C PHE A 75 -13.95 5.63 -15.32
N GLY A 76 -14.39 5.37 -16.53
CA GLY A 76 -14.48 6.37 -17.59
C GLY A 76 -13.77 5.97 -18.87
N THR A 77 -13.23 6.96 -19.56
CA THR A 77 -12.59 6.82 -20.89
C THR A 77 -11.14 7.28 -20.86
N MET A 78 -10.40 7.01 -21.94
CA MET A 78 -9.05 7.55 -22.12
C MET A 78 -9.05 9.09 -22.18
N GLU A 79 -10.11 9.71 -22.69
CA GLU A 79 -10.26 11.18 -22.69
C GLU A 79 -10.43 11.72 -21.27
N ASP A 80 -11.16 10.99 -20.39
CA ASP A 80 -11.28 11.35 -18.97
C ASP A 80 -9.94 11.24 -18.26
N PHE A 81 -9.12 10.24 -18.60
CA PHE A 81 -7.76 10.10 -18.10
C PHE A 81 -6.87 11.28 -18.57
N ASP A 82 -6.88 11.60 -19.85
CA ASP A 82 -6.06 12.69 -20.40
C ASP A 82 -6.43 14.05 -19.79
N ARG A 83 -7.71 14.28 -19.50
CA ARG A 83 -8.18 15.46 -18.77
C ARG A 83 -7.68 15.45 -17.33
N MET A 84 -7.82 14.34 -16.63
CA MET A 84 -7.40 14.21 -15.23
C MET A 84 -5.91 14.50 -15.05
N ILE A 85 -5.04 13.85 -15.84
CA ILE A 85 -3.59 14.07 -15.73
C ILE A 85 -3.19 15.51 -16.08
N THR A 86 -3.85 16.11 -17.07
CA THR A 86 -3.66 17.51 -17.42
C THR A 86 -4.01 18.45 -16.25
N GLU A 87 -5.14 18.22 -15.60
CA GLU A 87 -5.58 19.00 -14.44
C GLU A 87 -4.70 18.77 -13.21
N MET A 88 -4.17 17.57 -13.03
CA MET A 88 -3.15 17.27 -12.00
C MET A 88 -1.88 18.08 -12.24
N HIS A 89 -1.32 18.03 -13.45
CA HIS A 89 -0.09 18.72 -13.78
C HIS A 89 -0.23 20.24 -13.69
N LYS A 90 -1.38 20.82 -14.06
CA LYS A 90 -1.66 22.26 -13.84
C LYS A 90 -1.56 22.67 -12.37
N ARG A 91 -1.87 21.76 -11.45
CA ARG A 91 -1.79 21.98 -10.00
C ARG A 91 -0.42 21.61 -9.41
N GLY A 92 0.52 21.18 -10.24
CA GLY A 92 1.83 20.70 -9.80
C GLY A 92 1.78 19.35 -9.10
N ILE A 93 0.74 18.55 -9.32
CA ILE A 93 0.56 17.20 -8.79
C ILE A 93 0.99 16.20 -9.86
N LYS A 94 1.84 15.26 -9.50
CA LYS A 94 2.32 14.19 -10.37
C LYS A 94 1.46 12.94 -10.23
N LEU A 95 1.48 12.09 -11.27
CA LEU A 95 0.70 10.85 -11.32
C LEU A 95 1.59 9.61 -11.36
N VAL A 96 1.37 8.71 -10.42
CA VAL A 96 1.91 7.35 -10.39
C VAL A 96 0.81 6.35 -10.71
N MET A 97 1.08 5.51 -11.71
CA MET A 97 0.19 4.40 -12.09
C MET A 97 0.61 3.11 -11.39
N ASP A 98 -0.37 2.23 -11.14
CA ASP A 98 -0.08 0.89 -10.65
C ASP A 98 0.37 -0.02 -11.81
N LEU A 99 1.52 -0.64 -11.71
CA LEU A 99 2.07 -1.55 -12.71
C LEU A 99 1.91 -2.99 -12.22
N VAL A 100 0.95 -3.72 -12.76
CA VAL A 100 0.63 -5.09 -12.36
C VAL A 100 1.12 -6.05 -13.43
N VAL A 101 2.36 -6.52 -13.28
CA VAL A 101 3.06 -7.30 -14.32
C VAL A 101 3.61 -8.64 -13.83
N ASN A 102 3.29 -9.04 -12.59
CA ASN A 102 3.50 -10.42 -12.16
C ASN A 102 2.48 -11.36 -12.80
N HIS A 103 1.27 -10.89 -13.06
CA HIS A 103 0.14 -11.65 -13.61
C HIS A 103 -0.72 -10.74 -14.49
N SER A 104 -1.60 -11.35 -15.27
CA SER A 104 -2.68 -10.65 -15.98
C SER A 104 -4.03 -11.29 -15.62
N SER A 105 -5.13 -10.72 -16.13
CA SER A 105 -6.41 -11.43 -16.16
C SER A 105 -6.33 -12.67 -17.07
N ASP A 106 -7.09 -13.71 -16.73
CA ASP A 106 -7.34 -14.85 -17.62
C ASP A 106 -8.16 -14.46 -18.87
N GLU A 107 -8.73 -13.26 -18.87
CA GLU A 107 -9.42 -12.67 -20.01
C GLU A 107 -8.51 -11.75 -20.87
N HIS A 108 -7.25 -11.60 -20.51
CA HIS A 108 -6.26 -10.91 -21.33
C HIS A 108 -6.03 -11.69 -22.63
N ARG A 109 -5.90 -10.99 -23.77
CA ARG A 109 -5.68 -11.61 -25.09
C ARG A 109 -4.51 -12.59 -25.12
N TRP A 110 -3.43 -12.31 -24.39
CA TRP A 110 -2.27 -13.21 -24.29
C TRP A 110 -2.63 -14.55 -23.67
N PHE A 111 -3.45 -14.55 -22.61
CA PHE A 111 -3.86 -15.80 -21.96
C PHE A 111 -4.90 -16.55 -22.80
N LEU A 112 -5.84 -15.86 -23.42
CA LEU A 112 -6.83 -16.47 -24.32
C LEU A 112 -6.14 -17.20 -25.50
N GLU A 113 -5.03 -16.65 -26.02
CA GLU A 113 -4.23 -17.32 -27.03
C GLU A 113 -3.36 -18.44 -26.42
N SER A 114 -2.68 -18.18 -25.29
CA SER A 114 -1.79 -19.13 -24.62
C SER A 114 -2.45 -20.48 -24.33
N LYS A 115 -3.70 -20.48 -23.87
CA LYS A 115 -4.42 -21.70 -23.49
C LYS A 115 -4.99 -22.51 -24.66
N LYS A 116 -4.96 -22.00 -25.90
CA LYS A 116 -5.56 -22.69 -27.05
C LYS A 116 -4.80 -23.97 -27.45
N SER A 117 -3.46 -23.94 -27.34
CA SER A 117 -2.61 -25.07 -27.70
C SER A 117 -1.25 -24.96 -27.02
N LYS A 118 -0.47 -26.06 -27.02
CA LYS A 118 0.91 -26.07 -26.52
C LYS A 118 1.90 -25.36 -27.45
N ASP A 119 1.54 -25.16 -28.73
CA ASP A 119 2.45 -24.73 -29.81
C ASP A 119 2.19 -23.30 -30.32
N ASN A 120 1.39 -22.49 -29.61
CA ASN A 120 1.09 -21.12 -30.05
C ASN A 120 2.16 -20.11 -29.56
N PRO A 121 2.32 -18.96 -30.25
CA PRO A 121 3.34 -17.96 -29.91
C PRO A 121 3.22 -17.35 -28.52
N TYR A 122 2.02 -17.40 -27.91
CA TYR A 122 1.76 -16.85 -26.58
C TYR A 122 1.87 -17.90 -25.46
N ARG A 123 2.11 -19.18 -25.80
CA ARG A 123 2.11 -20.26 -24.80
C ARG A 123 3.01 -19.90 -23.62
N ASP A 124 4.25 -19.55 -23.89
CA ASP A 124 5.28 -19.29 -22.89
C ASP A 124 5.23 -17.86 -22.33
N TYR A 125 4.17 -17.10 -22.58
CA TYR A 125 3.90 -15.86 -21.87
C TYR A 125 3.46 -16.12 -20.43
N TYR A 126 2.99 -17.34 -20.15
CA TYR A 126 2.53 -17.79 -18.84
C TYR A 126 3.29 -19.03 -18.38
N ILE A 127 3.17 -19.35 -17.10
CA ILE A 127 3.86 -20.49 -16.49
C ILE A 127 2.94 -21.69 -16.53
N TRP A 128 3.27 -22.66 -17.40
CA TRP A 128 2.57 -23.91 -17.57
C TRP A 128 3.43 -25.07 -17.11
N LYS A 129 2.84 -26.04 -16.39
CA LYS A 129 3.50 -27.25 -15.94
C LYS A 129 2.62 -28.49 -16.19
N ASP A 130 3.27 -29.59 -16.52
CA ASP A 130 2.59 -30.88 -16.58
C ASP A 130 2.12 -31.33 -15.19
N PRO A 131 1.04 -32.14 -15.12
CA PRO A 131 0.65 -32.78 -13.87
C PRO A 131 1.80 -33.61 -13.28
N LYS A 132 1.97 -33.57 -11.96
CA LYS A 132 2.88 -34.42 -11.21
C LYS A 132 2.08 -35.55 -10.56
N ASP A 133 2.29 -36.79 -11.02
CA ASP A 133 1.54 -37.97 -10.55
C ASP A 133 -0.01 -37.78 -10.64
N GLY A 134 -0.46 -37.10 -11.69
CA GLY A 134 -1.88 -36.79 -11.93
C GLY A 134 -2.48 -35.71 -11.04
N LYS A 135 -1.66 -34.96 -10.32
CA LYS A 135 -2.05 -33.86 -9.41
C LYS A 135 -1.34 -32.57 -9.79
N GLU A 136 -1.57 -31.53 -8.97
CA GLU A 136 -0.89 -30.25 -9.10
C GLU A 136 0.64 -30.40 -9.07
N PRO A 137 1.37 -29.55 -9.79
CA PRO A 137 2.84 -29.57 -9.84
C PRO A 137 3.53 -29.41 -8.49
N THR A 138 2.93 -28.63 -7.59
CA THR A 138 3.38 -28.43 -6.20
C THR A 138 2.18 -28.32 -5.26
N ASN A 139 2.44 -28.36 -3.96
CA ASN A 139 1.43 -28.18 -2.90
C ASN A 139 1.10 -26.71 -2.58
N TRP A 140 1.53 -25.76 -3.38
CA TRP A 140 1.45 -24.33 -3.08
C TRP A 140 0.02 -23.82 -2.93
N GLY A 141 -0.21 -23.03 -1.88
CA GLY A 141 -1.44 -22.23 -1.70
C GLY A 141 -1.32 -20.87 -2.34
N ALA A 142 -2.39 -20.42 -2.99
CA ALA A 142 -2.49 -19.07 -3.54
C ALA A 142 -2.75 -18.03 -2.44
N CYS A 143 -2.33 -16.79 -2.66
CA CYS A 143 -2.51 -15.70 -1.69
C CYS A 143 -3.99 -15.39 -1.41
N LEU A 144 -4.87 -15.59 -2.39
CA LEU A 144 -6.31 -15.36 -2.28
C LEU A 144 -7.12 -16.63 -1.98
N GLY A 145 -6.44 -17.68 -1.48
CA GLY A 145 -7.03 -18.96 -1.09
C GLY A 145 -6.99 -20.05 -2.17
N GLY A 146 -7.05 -21.30 -1.74
CA GLY A 146 -6.99 -22.46 -2.61
C GLY A 146 -5.60 -22.80 -3.14
N SER A 147 -5.55 -23.76 -4.09
CA SER A 147 -4.31 -24.13 -4.79
C SER A 147 -3.78 -22.99 -5.66
N ALA A 148 -2.47 -22.83 -5.75
CA ALA A 148 -1.82 -21.92 -6.69
C ALA A 148 -1.79 -22.45 -8.15
N TRP A 149 -2.34 -23.61 -8.41
CA TRP A 149 -2.37 -24.25 -9.72
C TRP A 149 -3.80 -24.52 -10.18
N GLN A 150 -4.09 -24.15 -11.42
CA GLN A 150 -5.37 -24.44 -12.07
C GLN A 150 -5.16 -25.35 -13.28
N PHE A 151 -5.91 -26.44 -13.32
CA PHE A 151 -5.88 -27.37 -14.44
C PHE A 151 -6.63 -26.78 -15.66
N ASP A 152 -6.02 -26.91 -16.82
CA ASP A 152 -6.61 -26.56 -18.12
C ASP A 152 -6.91 -27.83 -18.92
N GLU A 153 -8.19 -28.12 -19.11
CA GLU A 153 -8.64 -29.32 -19.82
C GLU A 153 -8.25 -29.31 -21.30
N THR A 154 -8.07 -28.13 -21.91
CA THR A 154 -7.76 -27.99 -23.34
C THR A 154 -6.38 -28.57 -23.66
N THR A 155 -5.41 -28.33 -22.80
CA THR A 155 -4.01 -28.77 -23.03
C THR A 155 -3.52 -29.84 -22.06
N GLY A 156 -4.33 -30.16 -21.03
CA GLY A 156 -3.99 -31.16 -20.02
C GLY A 156 -2.83 -30.74 -19.10
N MET A 157 -2.60 -29.45 -18.95
CA MET A 157 -1.56 -28.87 -18.11
C MET A 157 -2.14 -27.95 -17.04
N TYR A 158 -1.33 -27.60 -16.05
CA TYR A 158 -1.66 -26.60 -15.04
C TYR A 158 -0.97 -25.28 -15.35
N TYR A 159 -1.67 -24.15 -15.10
CA TYR A 159 -1.03 -22.84 -15.05
C TYR A 159 -0.90 -22.36 -13.61
N LEU A 160 0.19 -21.62 -13.33
CA LEU A 160 0.44 -21.00 -12.03
C LEU A 160 -0.40 -19.72 -11.88
N HIS A 161 -1.00 -19.54 -10.69
CA HIS A 161 -1.61 -18.30 -10.26
C HIS A 161 -1.32 -18.06 -8.78
N CYS A 162 -0.39 -17.17 -8.48
CA CYS A 162 -0.06 -16.85 -7.09
C CYS A 162 -1.21 -16.16 -6.33
N PHE A 163 -2.18 -15.62 -7.07
CA PHE A 163 -3.38 -14.96 -6.54
C PHE A 163 -4.65 -15.73 -6.94
N SER A 164 -5.66 -15.07 -7.48
CA SER A 164 -6.87 -15.75 -7.96
C SER A 164 -6.56 -16.64 -9.18
N LYS A 165 -7.34 -17.71 -9.35
CA LYS A 165 -7.29 -18.53 -10.58
C LYS A 165 -7.56 -17.74 -11.85
N LYS A 166 -8.16 -16.55 -11.73
CA LYS A 166 -8.37 -15.60 -12.82
C LYS A 166 -7.18 -14.65 -13.05
N GLN A 167 -6.07 -14.86 -12.32
CA GLN A 167 -4.85 -14.06 -12.41
C GLN A 167 -3.64 -14.95 -12.74
N PRO A 168 -3.55 -15.53 -13.96
CA PRO A 168 -2.42 -16.38 -14.35
C PRO A 168 -1.11 -15.59 -14.33
N ASP A 169 -0.05 -16.21 -13.75
CA ASP A 169 1.26 -15.61 -13.62
C ASP A 169 1.99 -15.53 -14.96
N LEU A 170 2.55 -14.35 -15.24
CA LEU A 170 3.35 -14.09 -16.43
C LEU A 170 4.75 -14.70 -16.29
N ASN A 171 5.27 -15.23 -17.40
CA ASN A 171 6.60 -15.84 -17.49
C ASN A 171 7.65 -14.81 -17.90
N TRP A 172 8.32 -14.20 -16.94
CA TRP A 172 9.36 -13.20 -17.19
C TRP A 172 10.66 -13.79 -17.79
N GLU A 173 10.84 -15.09 -17.80
CA GLU A 173 11.95 -15.74 -18.53
C GLU A 173 11.82 -15.52 -20.04
N ASN A 174 10.59 -15.31 -20.53
CA ASN A 174 10.32 -15.07 -21.95
C ASN A 174 10.65 -13.61 -22.33
N PRO A 175 11.66 -13.37 -23.17
CA PRO A 175 12.02 -12.01 -23.58
C PRO A 175 10.93 -11.30 -24.39
N ALA A 176 10.09 -12.04 -25.13
CA ALA A 176 8.98 -11.44 -25.87
C ALA A 176 7.93 -10.85 -24.92
N LEU A 177 7.67 -11.50 -23.77
CA LEU A 177 6.82 -10.92 -22.72
C LEU A 177 7.43 -9.63 -22.16
N ARG A 178 8.73 -9.64 -21.83
CA ARG A 178 9.39 -8.43 -21.31
C ARG A 178 9.32 -7.29 -22.32
N ASP A 179 9.47 -7.56 -23.60
CA ASP A 179 9.32 -6.56 -24.67
C ASP A 179 7.93 -5.91 -24.66
N GLU A 180 6.86 -6.70 -24.52
CA GLU A 180 5.48 -6.21 -24.44
C GLU A 180 5.27 -5.33 -23.19
N VAL A 181 5.79 -5.77 -22.04
CA VAL A 181 5.68 -5.00 -20.78
C VAL A 181 6.41 -3.66 -20.90
N PHE A 182 7.64 -3.64 -21.41
CA PHE A 182 8.42 -2.41 -21.53
C PHE A 182 7.86 -1.47 -22.60
N HIS A 183 7.25 -1.99 -23.66
CA HIS A 183 6.53 -1.20 -24.65
C HIS A 183 5.30 -0.51 -24.02
N MET A 184 4.51 -1.24 -23.27
CA MET A 184 3.34 -0.72 -22.56
C MET A 184 3.74 0.37 -21.54
N MET A 185 4.79 0.14 -20.75
CA MET A 185 5.30 1.12 -19.79
C MET A 185 5.76 2.40 -20.48
N THR A 186 6.49 2.28 -21.60
CA THR A 186 6.94 3.43 -22.40
C THR A 186 5.76 4.23 -22.92
N TRP A 187 4.72 3.57 -23.40
CA TRP A 187 3.49 4.20 -23.87
C TRP A 187 2.82 5.06 -22.78
N TRP A 188 2.75 4.56 -21.55
CA TRP A 188 2.22 5.34 -20.43
C TRP A 188 3.11 6.52 -20.04
N CYS A 189 4.43 6.35 -20.07
CA CYS A 189 5.37 7.46 -19.85
C CYS A 189 5.21 8.55 -20.91
N GLU A 190 5.04 8.19 -22.18
CA GLU A 190 4.79 9.13 -23.28
C GLU A 190 3.45 9.86 -23.17
N LYS A 191 2.45 9.25 -22.49
CA LYS A 191 1.20 9.93 -22.13
C LYS A 191 1.33 10.92 -20.97
N GLY A 192 2.49 10.99 -20.33
CA GLY A 192 2.78 11.95 -19.26
C GLY A 192 2.73 11.39 -17.84
N VAL A 193 2.63 10.07 -17.66
CA VAL A 193 2.69 9.42 -16.33
C VAL A 193 4.08 9.68 -15.72
N ASP A 194 4.11 10.03 -14.43
CA ASP A 194 5.31 10.45 -13.70
C ASP A 194 5.95 9.33 -12.89
N GLY A 195 5.43 8.12 -12.95
CA GLY A 195 6.02 6.98 -12.26
C GLY A 195 5.12 5.77 -12.15
N PHE A 196 5.66 4.74 -11.51
CA PHE A 196 4.98 3.47 -11.30
C PHE A 196 5.13 2.97 -9.86
N ARG A 197 4.02 2.53 -9.27
CA ARG A 197 4.03 1.59 -8.17
C ARG A 197 3.91 0.20 -8.78
N MET A 198 4.84 -0.69 -8.46
CA MET A 198 4.95 -1.99 -9.10
C MET A 198 4.42 -3.07 -8.18
N ASP A 199 3.27 -3.60 -8.54
CA ASP A 199 2.54 -4.63 -7.79
C ASP A 199 3.38 -5.91 -7.70
N VAL A 200 3.55 -6.42 -6.48
CA VAL A 200 4.30 -7.65 -6.14
C VAL A 200 5.55 -7.90 -7.00
N ILE A 201 6.30 -6.85 -7.28
CA ILE A 201 7.41 -6.90 -8.25
C ILE A 201 8.54 -7.86 -7.84
N SER A 202 8.65 -8.19 -6.56
CA SER A 202 9.60 -9.22 -6.09
C SER A 202 9.24 -10.63 -6.52
N MET A 203 8.03 -10.84 -7.06
CA MET A 203 7.52 -12.16 -7.44
C MET A 203 7.68 -12.49 -8.92
N ILE A 204 8.22 -11.60 -9.76
CA ILE A 204 8.32 -11.83 -11.21
C ILE A 204 9.35 -12.91 -11.60
N SER A 205 10.23 -13.31 -10.69
CA SER A 205 11.20 -14.40 -10.90
C SER A 205 10.94 -15.51 -9.88
N LYS A 206 10.64 -16.72 -10.37
CA LYS A 206 10.35 -17.89 -9.52
C LYS A 206 11.58 -18.79 -9.41
N ASP A 207 11.63 -19.63 -8.36
CA ASP A 207 12.60 -20.72 -8.26
C ASP A 207 12.33 -21.74 -9.39
N PRO A 208 13.29 -21.99 -10.28
CA PRO A 208 13.09 -22.89 -11.42
C PRO A 208 12.86 -24.36 -11.05
N ALA A 209 13.18 -24.76 -9.81
CA ALA A 209 12.97 -26.12 -9.33
C ALA A 209 11.52 -26.40 -8.91
N TYR A 210 10.72 -25.37 -8.60
CA TYR A 210 9.34 -25.52 -8.13
C TYR A 210 9.18 -26.57 -7.04
N PRO A 211 9.89 -26.47 -5.89
CA PRO A 211 9.77 -27.45 -4.81
C PRO A 211 8.47 -27.27 -4.05
N ASP A 212 8.05 -28.32 -3.33
CA ASP A 212 6.93 -28.23 -2.40
C ASP A 212 7.26 -27.29 -1.24
N GLY A 213 6.25 -26.52 -0.77
CA GLY A 213 6.35 -25.62 0.35
C GLY A 213 6.03 -26.30 1.70
N GLU A 214 6.51 -25.70 2.79
CA GLU A 214 6.17 -26.12 4.14
C GLU A 214 4.69 -25.82 4.43
N ILE A 215 3.95 -26.80 4.95
CA ILE A 215 2.55 -26.62 5.35
C ILE A 215 2.53 -26.05 6.77
N ARG A 216 2.09 -24.79 6.91
CA ARG A 216 2.05 -24.09 8.21
C ARG A 216 0.66 -23.98 8.82
N ASP A 217 -0.35 -23.79 8.00
CA ASP A 217 -1.76 -23.64 8.42
C ASP A 217 -2.58 -24.93 8.37
N GLY A 218 -1.99 -26.01 7.86
CA GLY A 218 -2.64 -27.30 7.69
C GLY A 218 -3.40 -27.45 6.38
N LEU A 219 -3.37 -26.44 5.49
CA LEU A 219 -4.10 -26.46 4.22
C LEU A 219 -3.16 -26.65 3.03
N HIS A 220 -2.23 -25.70 2.82
CA HIS A 220 -1.36 -25.64 1.65
C HIS A 220 0.09 -25.39 2.03
N GLY A 221 1.00 -25.68 1.10
CA GLY A 221 2.42 -25.33 1.21
C GLY A 221 2.66 -23.84 1.01
N ASP A 222 3.55 -23.26 1.80
CA ASP A 222 4.00 -21.86 1.65
C ASP A 222 4.86 -21.72 0.39
N MET A 223 4.38 -20.96 -0.58
CA MET A 223 5.10 -20.68 -1.82
C MET A 223 6.09 -19.51 -1.70
N SER A 224 5.98 -18.68 -0.67
CA SER A 224 6.71 -17.41 -0.55
C SER A 224 8.22 -17.53 -0.74
N PRO A 225 8.91 -18.55 -0.18
CA PRO A 225 10.35 -18.71 -0.37
C PRO A 225 10.77 -18.96 -1.82
N TYR A 226 9.83 -19.41 -2.66
CA TYR A 226 10.10 -19.85 -4.03
C TYR A 226 9.60 -18.91 -5.11
N VAL A 227 8.74 -17.97 -4.74
CA VAL A 227 8.19 -16.99 -5.68
C VAL A 227 8.66 -15.56 -5.41
N CYS A 228 9.23 -15.27 -4.23
CA CYS A 228 9.75 -13.95 -3.89
C CYS A 228 11.27 -13.87 -4.04
N ASN A 229 11.77 -12.74 -4.53
CA ASN A 229 13.21 -12.47 -4.69
C ASN A 229 13.95 -13.57 -5.47
N GLY A 230 13.33 -14.08 -6.53
CA GLY A 230 13.89 -15.17 -7.33
C GLY A 230 15.18 -14.80 -8.05
N PRO A 231 15.88 -15.79 -8.67
CA PRO A 231 17.27 -15.66 -9.09
C PRO A 231 17.52 -14.57 -10.14
N HIS A 232 16.52 -14.21 -10.95
CA HIS A 232 16.66 -13.26 -12.06
C HIS A 232 15.93 -11.92 -11.83
N VAL A 233 15.34 -11.69 -10.66
CA VAL A 233 14.53 -10.48 -10.42
C VAL A 233 15.31 -9.19 -10.64
N HIS A 234 16.54 -9.11 -10.16
CA HIS A 234 17.39 -7.92 -10.32
C HIS A 234 17.84 -7.72 -11.76
N GLU A 235 18.11 -8.80 -12.50
CA GLU A 235 18.42 -8.72 -13.94
C GLU A 235 17.26 -8.12 -14.72
N TYR A 236 16.02 -8.55 -14.44
CA TYR A 236 14.81 -8.02 -15.08
C TYR A 236 14.56 -6.56 -14.72
N LEU A 237 14.77 -6.16 -13.47
CA LEU A 237 14.61 -4.77 -13.06
C LEU A 237 15.69 -3.85 -13.63
N GLN A 238 16.93 -4.31 -13.75
CA GLN A 238 17.99 -3.57 -14.41
C GLN A 238 17.73 -3.43 -15.91
N GLU A 239 17.20 -4.46 -16.57
CA GLU A 239 16.72 -4.37 -17.97
C GLU A 239 15.59 -3.34 -18.09
N MET A 240 14.59 -3.39 -17.20
CA MET A 240 13.49 -2.41 -17.15
C MET A 240 14.03 -1.00 -16.97
N ASN A 241 14.96 -0.80 -16.05
CA ASN A 241 15.58 0.50 -15.79
C ASN A 241 16.27 1.04 -17.03
N LYS A 242 17.13 0.23 -17.65
CA LYS A 242 17.88 0.61 -18.85
C LYS A 242 16.96 0.92 -20.04
N ARG A 243 15.91 0.14 -20.22
CA ARG A 243 15.03 0.24 -21.41
C ARG A 243 13.91 1.26 -21.25
N VAL A 244 13.47 1.52 -20.01
CA VAL A 244 12.33 2.41 -19.74
C VAL A 244 12.67 3.47 -18.70
N LEU A 245 12.93 3.09 -17.45
CA LEU A 245 12.89 4.00 -16.30
C LEU A 245 13.93 5.11 -16.39
N SER A 246 15.15 4.81 -16.83
CA SER A 246 16.24 5.80 -16.97
C SER A 246 16.02 6.83 -18.09
N ARG A 247 15.04 6.60 -18.95
CA ARG A 247 14.73 7.49 -20.08
C ARG A 247 13.75 8.61 -19.72
N PHE A 248 13.15 8.56 -18.55
CA PHE A 248 12.15 9.50 -18.06
C PHE A 248 12.47 9.93 -16.64
N ASP A 249 11.96 11.08 -16.20
CA ASP A 249 12.08 11.56 -14.82
C ASP A 249 10.93 11.01 -13.97
N LEU A 250 11.11 9.82 -13.43
CA LEU A 250 10.07 9.05 -12.76
C LEU A 250 10.33 8.88 -11.26
N ILE A 251 9.24 8.70 -10.50
CA ILE A 251 9.26 8.05 -9.20
C ILE A 251 8.83 6.59 -9.36
N THR A 252 9.59 5.67 -8.78
CA THR A 252 9.29 4.25 -8.82
C THR A 252 9.33 3.63 -7.43
N VAL A 253 8.30 2.87 -7.09
CA VAL A 253 8.22 2.11 -5.85
C VAL A 253 7.77 0.69 -6.14
N GLY A 254 8.52 -0.28 -5.65
CA GLY A 254 8.19 -1.70 -5.76
C GLY A 254 7.47 -2.22 -4.53
N GLU A 255 6.34 -2.86 -4.71
CA GLU A 255 5.78 -3.71 -3.67
C GLU A 255 6.56 -5.02 -3.65
N THR A 256 7.21 -5.30 -2.52
CA THR A 256 8.19 -6.39 -2.43
C THR A 256 7.88 -7.32 -1.26
N PRO A 257 6.84 -8.19 -1.37
CA PRO A 257 6.65 -9.23 -0.37
C PRO A 257 7.91 -10.09 -0.22
N GLY A 258 8.22 -10.46 1.03
CA GLY A 258 9.41 -11.24 1.36
C GLY A 258 10.75 -10.48 1.30
N VAL A 259 10.76 -9.16 1.11
CA VAL A 259 11.98 -8.37 1.06
C VAL A 259 12.65 -8.27 2.43
N THR A 260 13.96 -8.46 2.45
CA THR A 260 14.83 -8.13 3.59
C THR A 260 15.51 -6.78 3.37
N THR A 261 16.13 -6.22 4.41
CA THR A 261 16.93 -5.00 4.25
C THR A 261 18.08 -5.17 3.27
N GLU A 262 18.67 -6.37 3.18
CA GLU A 262 19.75 -6.67 2.23
C GLU A 262 19.25 -6.71 0.78
N GLU A 263 18.07 -7.32 0.54
CA GLU A 263 17.46 -7.29 -0.78
C GLU A 263 16.99 -5.87 -1.15
N ALA A 264 16.44 -5.12 -0.21
CA ALA A 264 16.02 -3.73 -0.45
C ALA A 264 17.17 -2.82 -0.92
N LYS A 265 18.39 -3.05 -0.45
CA LYS A 265 19.60 -2.34 -0.93
C LYS A 265 19.91 -2.59 -2.40
N LYS A 266 19.43 -3.70 -2.96
CA LYS A 266 19.54 -3.99 -4.40
C LYS A 266 18.40 -3.33 -5.16
N TYR A 267 17.14 -3.58 -4.76
CA TYR A 267 15.95 -3.00 -5.41
C TYR A 267 15.94 -1.48 -5.46
N ALA A 268 16.36 -0.85 -4.38
CA ALA A 268 16.26 0.60 -4.16
C ALA A 268 17.62 1.26 -3.91
N ASN A 269 18.67 0.76 -4.56
CA ASN A 269 20.01 1.32 -4.46
C ASN A 269 20.00 2.79 -4.89
N LEU A 270 20.69 3.63 -4.11
CA LEU A 270 20.80 5.07 -4.42
C LEU A 270 21.57 5.36 -5.71
N ASP A 271 22.22 4.35 -6.33
CA ASP A 271 22.82 4.47 -7.66
C ASP A 271 21.79 4.59 -8.79
N GLY A 272 20.50 4.30 -8.52
CA GLY A 272 19.42 4.38 -9.48
C GLY A 272 19.38 3.26 -10.50
N SER A 273 20.03 2.12 -10.22
CA SER A 273 20.14 0.99 -11.17
C SER A 273 18.84 0.19 -11.35
N GLU A 274 17.93 0.25 -10.38
CA GLU A 274 16.63 -0.44 -10.42
C GLU A 274 15.49 0.52 -10.10
N LEU A 275 14.95 0.50 -8.86
CA LEU A 275 13.83 1.33 -8.41
C LEU A 275 14.31 2.44 -7.46
N ASN A 276 13.46 3.43 -7.16
CA ASN A 276 13.79 4.46 -6.19
C ASN A 276 13.59 3.97 -4.74
N MET A 277 12.56 3.17 -4.49
CA MET A 277 12.19 2.68 -3.16
C MET A 277 11.38 1.39 -3.24
N VAL A 278 11.17 0.74 -2.09
CA VAL A 278 10.31 -0.44 -1.98
C VAL A 278 9.36 -0.31 -0.79
N PHE A 279 8.19 -0.95 -0.90
CA PHE A 279 7.32 -1.25 0.23
C PHE A 279 7.72 -2.57 0.85
N GLN A 280 8.08 -2.54 2.13
CA GLN A 280 8.32 -3.71 2.97
C GLN A 280 7.10 -4.02 3.84
N PHE A 281 6.95 -5.25 4.29
CA PHE A 281 5.79 -5.72 5.04
C PHE A 281 6.09 -6.17 6.48
N GLU A 282 7.34 -6.08 6.93
CA GLU A 282 7.71 -6.62 8.25
C GLU A 282 6.91 -5.99 9.40
N HIS A 283 6.63 -4.67 9.33
CA HIS A 283 5.83 -4.00 10.37
C HIS A 283 4.35 -4.37 10.30
N MET A 284 3.85 -4.79 9.12
CA MET A 284 2.49 -5.31 8.95
C MET A 284 2.35 -6.72 9.52
N GLY A 285 3.38 -7.56 9.38
CA GLY A 285 3.39 -8.94 9.85
C GLY A 285 3.68 -9.12 11.34
N THR A 286 3.83 -8.05 12.13
CA THR A 286 4.16 -8.16 13.57
C THR A 286 3.08 -8.86 14.41
N THR A 287 1.89 -8.99 13.90
CA THR A 287 0.76 -9.69 14.55
C THR A 287 0.49 -11.07 13.99
N ASP A 288 1.17 -11.49 12.93
CA ASP A 288 0.93 -12.77 12.27
C ASP A 288 1.07 -13.96 13.26
N GLY A 289 0.23 -14.95 13.09
CA GLY A 289 0.16 -16.10 13.96
C GLY A 289 0.02 -17.42 13.19
N LYS A 290 -0.55 -18.42 13.83
CA LYS A 290 -0.76 -19.76 13.24
C LYS A 290 -1.48 -19.71 11.88
N TYR A 291 -2.40 -18.77 11.72
CA TYR A 291 -3.18 -18.59 10.50
C TYR A 291 -2.77 -17.32 9.72
N GLY A 292 -1.47 -17.01 9.71
CA GLY A 292 -0.93 -15.83 9.06
C GLY A 292 -1.53 -14.54 9.64
N LYS A 293 -2.00 -13.66 8.77
CA LYS A 293 -2.58 -12.36 9.16
C LYS A 293 -3.94 -12.47 9.85
N TRP A 294 -4.66 -13.60 9.74
CA TRP A 294 -6.00 -13.76 10.32
C TRP A 294 -5.94 -13.85 11.83
N THR A 295 -6.04 -12.69 12.47
CA THR A 295 -5.91 -12.52 13.93
C THR A 295 -6.72 -11.32 14.41
N THR A 296 -7.07 -11.34 15.70
CA THR A 296 -7.69 -10.20 16.39
C THR A 296 -6.67 -9.39 17.23
N ARG A 297 -5.40 -9.81 17.22
CA ARG A 297 -4.35 -9.12 17.99
C ARG A 297 -4.02 -7.76 17.42
N LYS A 298 -3.85 -6.77 18.28
CA LYS A 298 -3.28 -5.47 17.90
C LYS A 298 -1.75 -5.53 17.87
N PRO A 299 -1.09 -4.73 17.01
CA PRO A 299 0.37 -4.63 17.01
C PRO A 299 0.92 -4.16 18.35
N GLU A 300 1.98 -4.81 18.81
CA GLU A 300 2.78 -4.34 19.94
C GLU A 300 3.77 -3.30 19.44
N MET A 301 3.70 -2.06 19.96
CA MET A 301 4.53 -0.96 19.47
C MET A 301 6.03 -1.26 19.53
N LYS A 302 6.49 -1.97 20.55
CA LYS A 302 7.90 -2.37 20.67
C LYS A 302 8.39 -3.21 19.48
N LYS A 303 7.54 -4.12 18.97
CA LYS A 303 7.86 -4.94 17.79
C LYS A 303 7.84 -4.10 16.51
N VAL A 304 6.84 -3.25 16.35
CA VAL A 304 6.74 -2.32 15.21
C VAL A 304 7.94 -1.37 15.17
N ARG A 305 8.26 -0.75 16.32
CA ARG A 305 9.42 0.14 16.46
C ARG A 305 10.73 -0.56 16.09
N ALA A 306 10.95 -1.79 16.57
CA ALA A 306 12.15 -2.56 16.26
C ALA A 306 12.30 -2.78 14.74
N VAL A 307 11.22 -3.09 14.04
CA VAL A 307 11.20 -3.22 12.58
C VAL A 307 11.52 -1.88 11.92
N MET A 308 10.79 -0.82 12.28
CA MET A 308 10.97 0.50 11.67
C MET A 308 12.39 1.03 11.88
N ASN A 309 12.94 0.92 13.10
CA ASN A 309 14.31 1.33 13.40
C ASN A 309 15.35 0.54 12.62
N LYS A 310 15.15 -0.77 12.47
CA LYS A 310 16.00 -1.62 11.64
C LYS A 310 16.06 -1.12 10.19
N TRP A 311 14.91 -0.83 9.59
CA TRP A 311 14.84 -0.32 8.21
C TRP A 311 15.47 1.07 8.07
N GLN A 312 15.27 1.96 9.05
CA GLN A 312 15.92 3.27 9.08
C GLN A 312 17.45 3.15 9.09
N THR A 313 17.98 2.31 9.99
CA THR A 313 19.43 2.20 10.20
C THR A 313 20.13 1.38 9.10
N LYS A 314 19.52 0.29 8.63
CA LYS A 314 20.14 -0.60 7.64
C LYS A 314 20.18 -0.01 6.23
N LEU A 315 19.23 0.85 5.89
CA LEU A 315 19.18 1.49 4.57
C LEU A 315 19.95 2.82 4.51
N GLU A 316 20.39 3.38 5.65
CA GLU A 316 21.11 4.66 5.69
C GLU A 316 22.29 4.68 4.71
N GLY A 317 22.29 5.67 3.80
CA GLY A 317 23.33 5.86 2.79
C GLY A 317 23.42 4.77 1.70
N LYS A 318 22.47 3.82 1.66
CA LYS A 318 22.46 2.69 0.70
C LYS A 318 21.21 2.66 -0.15
N ALA A 319 20.04 2.83 0.47
CA ALA A 319 18.74 2.77 -0.20
C ALA A 319 17.77 3.75 0.45
N TRP A 320 16.65 4.01 -0.22
CA TRP A 320 15.63 4.93 0.25
C TRP A 320 14.39 4.17 0.75
N ASN A 321 13.81 4.60 1.89
CA ASN A 321 12.59 4.03 2.44
C ASN A 321 11.33 4.63 1.79
N SER A 322 10.30 3.81 1.58
CA SER A 322 8.91 4.25 1.59
C SER A 322 8.33 4.11 3.01
N LEU A 323 7.41 5.00 3.38
CA LEU A 323 6.83 5.04 4.71
C LEU A 323 5.31 4.97 4.59
N TYR A 324 4.67 4.01 5.26
CA TYR A 324 3.21 3.87 5.24
C TYR A 324 2.69 3.16 6.49
N TRP A 325 1.47 3.50 6.91
CA TRP A 325 0.72 2.79 7.94
C TRP A 325 -0.39 1.92 7.39
N ASP A 326 -1.00 2.32 6.28
CA ASP A 326 -2.04 1.56 5.59
C ASP A 326 -1.98 1.78 4.07
N ASN A 327 -2.79 1.02 3.38
CA ASN A 327 -3.07 1.11 1.96
C ASN A 327 -4.40 0.38 1.66
N HIS A 328 -4.72 0.17 0.39
CA HIS A 328 -5.93 -0.55 -0.03
C HIS A 328 -5.97 -2.04 0.36
N ASP A 329 -4.86 -2.62 0.83
CA ASP A 329 -4.74 -4.02 1.26
C ASP A 329 -4.58 -4.18 2.78
N GLN A 330 -4.59 -3.07 3.53
CA GLN A 330 -4.41 -3.07 4.98
C GLN A 330 -5.60 -2.42 5.67
N PRO A 331 -5.92 -2.80 6.91
CA PRO A 331 -6.96 -2.11 7.68
C PRO A 331 -6.55 -0.66 7.94
N ARG A 332 -7.53 0.18 8.33
CA ARG A 332 -7.29 1.60 8.58
C ARG A 332 -6.25 1.83 9.67
N ALA A 333 -5.34 2.76 9.42
CA ALA A 333 -4.18 3.05 10.26
C ALA A 333 -4.55 3.35 11.71
N VAL A 334 -5.53 4.23 11.95
CA VAL A 334 -5.94 4.61 13.31
C VAL A 334 -6.57 3.46 14.09
N SER A 335 -7.28 2.55 13.39
CA SER A 335 -7.88 1.37 14.02
C SER A 335 -6.84 0.31 14.38
N ARG A 336 -5.77 0.21 13.60
CA ARG A 336 -4.72 -0.80 13.80
C ARG A 336 -3.63 -0.34 14.75
N PHE A 337 -3.06 0.84 14.51
CA PHE A 337 -1.88 1.37 15.23
C PHE A 337 -2.21 2.44 16.25
N GLY A 338 -3.37 3.06 16.15
CA GLY A 338 -3.88 4.06 17.08
C GLY A 338 -5.00 3.53 17.97
N ASP A 339 -5.87 4.45 18.36
CA ASP A 339 -7.07 4.19 19.13
C ASP A 339 -8.26 4.89 18.43
N ASP A 340 -9.13 4.11 17.81
CA ASP A 340 -10.26 4.63 17.03
C ASP A 340 -11.52 4.89 17.86
N SER A 341 -11.41 4.83 19.20
CA SER A 341 -12.48 5.26 20.09
C SER A 341 -12.78 6.75 19.89
N PRO A 342 -14.02 7.19 20.12
CA PRO A 342 -14.39 8.60 19.97
C PRO A 342 -13.52 9.56 20.79
N MET A 343 -13.00 9.13 21.93
CA MET A 343 -12.15 9.93 22.82
C MET A 343 -10.75 10.16 22.23
N TYR A 344 -10.16 9.14 21.60
CA TYR A 344 -8.74 9.16 21.24
C TYR A 344 -8.47 9.12 19.72
N ARG A 345 -9.48 8.95 18.88
CA ARG A 345 -9.32 8.81 17.43
C ARG A 345 -8.48 9.94 16.81
N GLU A 346 -8.84 11.17 17.06
CA GLU A 346 -8.14 12.31 16.44
C GLU A 346 -6.73 12.48 16.99
N VAL A 347 -6.57 12.41 18.30
CA VAL A 347 -5.27 12.62 18.92
C VAL A 347 -4.31 11.47 18.56
N SER A 348 -4.78 10.23 18.51
CA SER A 348 -3.94 9.09 18.11
C SER A 348 -3.66 9.08 16.60
N ALA A 349 -4.61 9.49 15.75
CA ALA A 349 -4.36 9.65 14.32
C ALA A 349 -3.24 10.67 14.04
N LYS A 350 -3.24 11.80 14.73
CA LYS A 350 -2.18 12.83 14.65
C LYS A 350 -0.83 12.27 15.14
N MET A 351 -0.83 11.50 16.22
CA MET A 351 0.38 10.91 16.79
C MET A 351 1.02 9.90 15.83
N ILE A 352 0.25 8.95 15.27
CA ILE A 352 0.79 7.98 14.32
C ILE A 352 1.28 8.65 13.03
N ALA A 353 0.58 9.69 12.56
CA ALA A 353 1.01 10.49 11.42
C ALA A 353 2.37 11.15 11.66
N THR A 354 2.56 11.79 12.81
CA THR A 354 3.83 12.41 13.19
C THR A 354 4.96 11.39 13.24
N CYS A 355 4.70 10.27 13.90
CA CYS A 355 5.68 9.17 14.03
C CYS A 355 6.21 8.73 12.67
N LEU A 356 5.35 8.57 11.67
CA LEU A 356 5.73 8.14 10.33
C LEU A 356 6.41 9.25 9.52
N HIS A 357 5.80 10.43 9.46
CA HIS A 357 6.23 11.53 8.58
C HIS A 357 7.58 12.13 8.97
N MET A 358 8.03 11.96 10.22
CA MET A 358 9.33 12.43 10.70
C MET A 358 10.45 11.41 10.50
N LEU A 359 10.16 10.18 10.10
CA LEU A 359 11.16 9.19 9.68
C LEU A 359 11.80 9.55 8.34
N LYS A 360 12.97 8.97 8.06
CA LYS A 360 13.66 9.12 6.77
C LYS A 360 13.04 8.21 5.72
N GLY A 361 12.52 8.81 4.67
CA GLY A 361 11.83 8.13 3.58
C GLY A 361 10.72 8.98 2.99
N SER A 362 10.06 8.49 1.96
CA SER A 362 8.91 9.17 1.33
C SER A 362 7.61 8.64 1.93
N PRO A 363 6.79 9.49 2.58
CA PRO A 363 5.54 9.06 3.18
C PRO A 363 4.42 8.91 2.15
N TYR A 364 3.61 7.88 2.36
CA TYR A 364 2.41 7.56 1.60
C TYR A 364 1.19 7.71 2.51
N ILE A 365 0.22 8.50 2.06
CA ILE A 365 -1.06 8.71 2.73
C ILE A 365 -2.12 7.97 1.93
N TYR A 366 -2.84 7.06 2.57
CA TYR A 366 -3.98 6.40 1.93
C TYR A 366 -5.25 7.23 2.10
N GLN A 367 -6.10 7.29 1.05
CA GLN A 367 -7.35 8.06 1.09
C GLN A 367 -8.16 7.79 2.36
N GLY A 368 -8.54 8.86 3.05
CA GLY A 368 -9.26 8.82 4.32
C GLY A 368 -8.38 8.81 5.57
N GLU A 369 -7.08 8.50 5.46
CA GLU A 369 -6.15 8.61 6.58
C GLU A 369 -6.07 10.05 7.10
N GLU A 370 -6.08 11.02 6.20
CA GLU A 370 -6.01 12.46 6.50
C GLU A 370 -7.22 13.03 7.24
N ILE A 371 -8.30 12.28 7.34
CA ILE A 371 -9.47 12.64 8.15
C ILE A 371 -9.73 11.65 9.29
N GLY A 372 -8.82 10.68 9.49
CA GLY A 372 -8.92 9.68 10.54
C GLY A 372 -10.05 8.68 10.35
N MET A 373 -10.31 8.24 9.12
CA MET A 373 -11.27 7.16 8.85
C MET A 373 -10.87 5.87 9.57
N THR A 374 -11.88 5.14 10.05
CA THR A 374 -11.73 3.92 10.84
C THR A 374 -12.13 2.67 10.05
N ASN A 375 -11.83 1.48 10.60
CA ASN A 375 -12.42 0.24 10.14
C ASN A 375 -13.94 0.31 10.16
N ALA A 376 -14.59 -0.43 9.25
CA ALA A 376 -16.05 -0.48 9.15
C ALA A 376 -16.69 -1.43 10.17
N TYR A 377 -15.95 -2.43 10.64
CA TYR A 377 -16.43 -3.44 11.58
C TYR A 377 -17.71 -4.14 11.12
N PHE A 378 -17.74 -4.57 9.85
CA PHE A 378 -18.87 -5.29 9.27
C PHE A 378 -19.26 -6.53 10.09
N LYS A 379 -20.57 -6.80 10.16
CA LYS A 379 -21.11 -7.82 11.06
C LYS A 379 -21.39 -9.16 10.40
N SER A 380 -21.55 -9.17 9.06
CA SER A 380 -21.89 -10.36 8.31
C SER A 380 -20.93 -10.54 7.14
N ILE A 381 -20.66 -11.78 6.76
CA ILE A 381 -19.88 -12.08 5.56
C ILE A 381 -20.51 -11.48 4.29
N SER A 382 -21.82 -11.31 4.27
CA SER A 382 -22.55 -10.69 3.15
C SER A 382 -22.24 -9.20 2.95
N ASP A 383 -21.64 -8.53 3.95
CA ASP A 383 -21.21 -7.13 3.84
C ASP A 383 -19.88 -6.98 3.09
N TYR A 384 -19.09 -8.05 3.03
CA TYR A 384 -17.78 -8.06 2.39
C TYR A 384 -17.88 -8.26 0.88
N ARG A 385 -16.94 -7.65 0.16
CA ARG A 385 -16.81 -7.74 -1.31
C ARG A 385 -15.46 -8.28 -1.75
N ASP A 386 -14.48 -8.20 -0.87
CA ASP A 386 -13.12 -8.64 -1.13
C ASP A 386 -13.02 -10.16 -1.29
N ILE A 387 -12.49 -10.60 -2.43
CA ILE A 387 -12.31 -12.02 -2.75
C ILE A 387 -11.43 -12.74 -1.71
N GLU A 388 -10.37 -12.09 -1.20
CA GLU A 388 -9.52 -12.67 -0.16
C GLU A 388 -10.30 -12.96 1.12
N SER A 389 -11.11 -12.01 1.57
CA SER A 389 -11.93 -12.14 2.77
C SER A 389 -12.99 -13.23 2.63
N ILE A 390 -13.67 -13.27 1.48
CA ILE A 390 -14.72 -14.26 1.18
C ILE A 390 -14.12 -15.66 1.09
N ASN A 391 -13.02 -15.82 0.38
CA ASN A 391 -12.34 -17.12 0.24
C ASN A 391 -11.76 -17.60 1.58
N ALA A 392 -11.12 -16.73 2.35
CA ALA A 392 -10.59 -17.08 3.65
C ALA A 392 -11.70 -17.51 4.63
N TYR A 393 -12.82 -16.76 4.67
CA TYR A 393 -13.98 -17.13 5.47
C TYR A 393 -14.44 -18.54 5.13
N LYS A 394 -14.65 -18.83 3.85
CA LYS A 394 -15.09 -20.14 3.38
C LYS A 394 -14.09 -21.24 3.72
N GLU A 395 -12.82 -21.06 3.38
CA GLU A 395 -11.78 -22.06 3.53
C GLU A 395 -11.54 -22.44 5.00
N TYR A 396 -11.42 -21.45 5.89
CA TYR A 396 -11.16 -21.68 7.31
C TYR A 396 -12.38 -22.22 8.07
N THR A 397 -13.60 -21.84 7.68
CA THR A 397 -14.82 -22.37 8.33
C THR A 397 -15.19 -23.77 7.83
N GLU A 398 -15.12 -24.03 6.52
CA GLU A 398 -15.42 -25.34 5.95
C GLU A 398 -14.38 -26.40 6.35
N SER A 399 -13.12 -26.02 6.53
CA SER A 399 -12.07 -26.92 7.03
C SER A 399 -12.14 -27.16 8.54
N GLY A 400 -12.97 -26.41 9.27
CA GLY A 400 -13.10 -26.51 10.72
C GLY A 400 -11.90 -25.94 11.50
N LEU A 401 -11.02 -25.18 10.85
CA LEU A 401 -9.87 -24.52 11.49
C LEU A 401 -10.28 -23.33 12.35
N MET A 402 -11.35 -22.63 11.96
CA MET A 402 -11.98 -21.53 12.70
C MET A 402 -13.50 -21.67 12.67
N THR A 403 -14.16 -21.18 13.70
CA THR A 403 -15.61 -20.96 13.68
C THR A 403 -15.97 -19.74 12.84
N GLU A 404 -17.23 -19.63 12.42
CA GLU A 404 -17.72 -18.43 11.70
C GLU A 404 -17.50 -17.15 12.51
N GLU A 405 -17.73 -17.20 13.82
CA GLU A 405 -17.55 -16.06 14.74
C GLU A 405 -16.07 -15.66 14.83
N GLU A 406 -15.15 -16.62 15.00
CA GLU A 406 -13.72 -16.36 15.04
C GLU A 406 -13.26 -15.71 13.74
N MET A 407 -13.67 -16.24 12.58
CA MET A 407 -13.27 -15.69 11.30
C MET A 407 -13.86 -14.29 11.05
N LEU A 408 -15.13 -14.06 11.39
CA LEU A 408 -15.73 -12.72 11.30
C LEU A 408 -15.01 -11.71 12.21
N ASN A 409 -14.57 -12.12 13.39
CA ASN A 409 -13.80 -11.23 14.28
C ASN A 409 -12.42 -10.89 13.67
N CYS A 410 -11.76 -11.85 13.01
CA CYS A 410 -10.54 -11.55 12.25
C CYS A 410 -10.82 -10.57 11.10
N LEU A 411 -11.88 -10.78 10.32
CA LEU A 411 -12.24 -9.90 9.20
C LEU A 411 -12.53 -8.46 9.65
N LYS A 412 -13.20 -8.26 10.77
CA LYS A 412 -13.43 -6.92 11.34
C LYS A 412 -12.13 -6.15 11.58
N MET A 413 -11.05 -6.87 11.92
CA MET A 413 -9.76 -6.27 12.23
C MET A 413 -8.87 -6.12 10.99
N ILE A 414 -8.85 -7.12 10.09
CA ILE A 414 -7.78 -7.28 9.10
C ILE A 414 -8.27 -7.26 7.64
N SER A 415 -9.57 -7.44 7.36
CA SER A 415 -10.06 -7.44 5.98
C SER A 415 -9.64 -6.19 5.20
N ARG A 416 -9.25 -6.38 3.94
CA ARG A 416 -8.96 -5.30 3.00
C ARG A 416 -10.15 -4.36 2.80
N ASP A 417 -11.38 -4.86 2.94
CA ASP A 417 -12.60 -4.05 2.80
C ASP A 417 -12.71 -2.91 3.83
N ASN A 418 -12.01 -3.00 4.96
CA ASN A 418 -11.92 -1.89 5.91
C ASN A 418 -11.31 -0.63 5.29
N ALA A 419 -10.36 -0.79 4.38
CA ALA A 419 -9.76 0.30 3.61
C ALA A 419 -10.56 0.67 2.35
N ARG A 420 -11.47 -0.20 1.89
CA ARG A 420 -12.19 -0.04 0.61
C ARG A 420 -13.58 0.55 0.74
N THR A 421 -14.00 0.87 1.96
CA THR A 421 -15.22 1.66 2.18
C THR A 421 -15.09 3.03 1.49
N PRO A 422 -16.19 3.57 0.94
CA PRO A 422 -16.17 4.86 0.27
C PRO A 422 -15.59 5.98 1.09
N MET A 423 -14.82 6.87 0.45
CA MET A 423 -14.35 8.11 1.04
C MET A 423 -15.52 8.91 1.58
N GLN A 424 -15.36 9.45 2.78
CA GLN A 424 -16.38 10.19 3.50
C GLN A 424 -16.20 11.68 3.25
N TRP A 425 -16.97 12.24 2.30
CA TRP A 425 -16.84 13.64 1.90
C TRP A 425 -17.63 14.59 2.79
N ASP A 426 -18.86 14.21 3.15
CA ASP A 426 -19.74 15.02 3.97
C ASP A 426 -20.75 14.17 4.75
N ASP A 427 -21.67 14.83 5.45
CA ASP A 427 -22.71 14.21 6.27
C ASP A 427 -24.03 13.92 5.51
N SER A 428 -24.04 14.12 4.19
CA SER A 428 -25.20 13.78 3.34
C SER A 428 -25.28 12.26 3.06
N ALA A 429 -26.34 11.85 2.39
CA ALA A 429 -26.55 10.44 2.04
C ALA A 429 -25.33 9.84 1.35
N ASN A 430 -24.96 8.60 1.70
CA ASN A 430 -23.78 7.89 1.22
C ASN A 430 -22.46 8.68 1.43
N ALA A 431 -22.39 9.51 2.46
CA ALA A 431 -21.23 10.33 2.79
C ALA A 431 -20.81 11.30 1.65
N GLY A 432 -21.72 11.70 0.78
CA GLY A 432 -21.41 12.51 -0.40
C GLY A 432 -20.58 11.80 -1.47
N PHE A 433 -20.34 10.48 -1.31
CA PHE A 433 -19.58 9.67 -2.26
C PHE A 433 -20.35 9.43 -3.57
N THR A 434 -21.62 9.08 -3.49
CA THR A 434 -22.50 8.76 -4.63
C THR A 434 -23.93 9.19 -4.39
N THR A 435 -24.63 9.52 -5.47
CA THR A 435 -26.10 9.69 -5.48
C THR A 435 -26.84 8.38 -5.72
N GLY A 436 -26.15 7.31 -6.11
CA GLY A 436 -26.69 5.98 -6.33
C GLY A 436 -26.48 5.04 -5.13
N THR A 437 -26.46 3.74 -5.39
CA THR A 437 -26.17 2.71 -4.38
C THR A 437 -24.67 2.40 -4.39
N PRO A 438 -23.93 2.62 -3.29
CA PRO A 438 -22.50 2.33 -3.24
C PRO A 438 -22.21 0.85 -3.50
N TRP A 439 -21.17 0.53 -4.25
CA TRP A 439 -20.72 -0.84 -4.54
C TRP A 439 -20.37 -1.65 -3.29
N ILE A 440 -19.92 -0.97 -2.23
CA ILE A 440 -19.73 -1.47 -0.86
C ILE A 440 -20.31 -0.45 0.12
N SER A 441 -20.81 -0.92 1.25
CA SER A 441 -21.48 -0.07 2.23
C SER A 441 -20.54 1.02 2.78
N VAL A 442 -21.04 2.24 2.88
CA VAL A 442 -20.36 3.36 3.55
C VAL A 442 -20.25 3.06 5.05
N ASN A 443 -19.14 3.44 5.67
CA ASN A 443 -18.97 3.33 7.11
C ASN A 443 -19.99 4.24 7.82
N LYS A 444 -20.73 3.70 8.78
CA LYS A 444 -21.84 4.39 9.44
C LYS A 444 -21.45 5.65 10.22
N ASN A 445 -20.16 5.81 10.52
CA ASN A 445 -19.66 6.97 11.26
C ASN A 445 -19.42 8.22 10.38
N TYR A 446 -19.79 8.18 9.10
CA TYR A 446 -19.57 9.28 8.15
C TYR A 446 -20.22 10.59 8.55
N THR A 447 -21.29 10.55 9.36
CA THR A 447 -21.94 11.77 9.85
C THR A 447 -21.07 12.57 10.81
N GLN A 448 -20.08 11.94 11.45
CA GLN A 448 -19.11 12.57 12.34
C GLN A 448 -17.72 12.68 11.72
N ILE A 449 -17.32 11.70 10.91
CA ILE A 449 -15.99 11.62 10.30
C ILE A 449 -16.15 11.84 8.80
N ASN A 450 -15.86 13.04 8.33
CA ASN A 450 -15.92 13.40 6.92
C ASN A 450 -15.04 14.60 6.59
N ALA A 451 -14.73 14.76 5.30
CA ALA A 451 -13.85 15.82 4.83
C ALA A 451 -14.41 17.23 5.08
N LYS A 452 -15.73 17.43 4.93
CA LYS A 452 -16.38 18.73 5.17
C LYS A 452 -16.17 19.16 6.61
N ALA A 453 -16.48 18.31 7.58
CA ALA A 453 -16.28 18.60 9.00
C ALA A 453 -14.80 18.86 9.32
N ALA A 454 -13.89 18.08 8.74
CA ALA A 454 -12.46 18.27 8.92
C ALA A 454 -11.95 19.60 8.34
N LEU A 455 -12.50 20.07 7.22
CA LEU A 455 -12.14 21.36 6.61
C LEU A 455 -12.67 22.58 7.39
N GLU A 456 -13.75 22.39 8.15
CA GLU A 456 -14.33 23.44 9.00
C GLU A 456 -13.58 23.60 10.33
N ASP A 457 -12.92 22.54 10.81
CA ASP A 457 -12.16 22.55 12.08
C ASP A 457 -10.66 22.71 11.81
N LYS A 458 -10.09 23.85 12.21
CA LYS A 458 -8.64 24.13 12.03
C LYS A 458 -7.72 23.25 12.89
N ASP A 459 -8.26 22.61 13.91
CA ASP A 459 -7.53 21.66 14.76
C ASP A 459 -7.73 20.20 14.30
N SER A 460 -8.42 19.95 13.16
CA SER A 460 -8.69 18.62 12.64
C SER A 460 -7.44 17.83 12.21
N VAL A 461 -7.63 16.53 12.03
CA VAL A 461 -6.60 15.64 11.48
C VAL A 461 -6.13 16.11 10.11
N PHE A 462 -7.03 16.63 9.25
CA PHE A 462 -6.69 17.16 7.92
C PHE A 462 -5.64 18.27 7.97
N TYR A 463 -5.87 19.30 8.78
CA TYR A 463 -4.92 20.42 8.90
C TYR A 463 -3.62 20.01 9.60
N TYR A 464 -3.68 18.98 10.43
CA TYR A 464 -2.47 18.39 11.01
C TYR A 464 -1.61 17.72 9.94
N TYR A 465 -2.19 16.91 9.07
CA TYR A 465 -1.50 16.34 7.90
C TYR A 465 -0.97 17.42 6.96
N GLN A 466 -1.76 18.45 6.67
CA GLN A 466 -1.33 19.61 5.88
C GLN A 466 -0.07 20.24 6.48
N LYS A 467 -0.03 20.40 7.81
CA LYS A 467 1.15 20.94 8.51
C LYS A 467 2.35 20.00 8.42
N LEU A 468 2.18 18.70 8.59
CA LEU A 468 3.26 17.72 8.42
C LEU A 468 3.88 17.79 7.02
N ILE A 469 3.06 17.85 5.98
CA ILE A 469 3.52 17.96 4.59
C ILE A 469 4.31 19.26 4.39
N ARG A 470 3.79 20.38 4.88
CA ARG A 470 4.47 21.69 4.81
C ARG A 470 5.83 21.67 5.53
N LEU A 471 5.91 21.09 6.71
CA LEU A 471 7.17 20.98 7.47
C LEU A 471 8.21 20.17 6.70
N ARG A 472 7.81 19.08 6.04
CA ARG A 472 8.69 18.28 5.21
C ARG A 472 9.27 19.09 4.04
N HIS A 473 8.49 19.97 3.42
CA HIS A 473 8.98 20.85 2.36
C HIS A 473 9.88 21.98 2.88
N GLN A 474 9.72 22.38 4.14
CA GLN A 474 10.48 23.49 4.75
C GLN A 474 11.80 23.07 5.39
N TYR A 475 11.87 21.88 5.99
CA TYR A 475 12.99 21.45 6.81
C TYR A 475 13.71 20.25 6.19
N GLU A 476 14.91 20.49 5.67
CA GLU A 476 15.73 19.46 5.03
C GLU A 476 16.11 18.33 5.99
N VAL A 477 16.26 18.62 7.28
CA VAL A 477 16.55 17.61 8.31
C VAL A 477 15.48 16.52 8.39
N ILE A 478 14.21 16.81 8.06
CA ILE A 478 13.13 15.81 7.99
C ILE A 478 13.37 14.87 6.81
N VAL A 479 13.88 15.37 5.69
CA VAL A 479 14.10 14.58 4.46
C VAL A 479 15.42 13.82 4.54
N GLU A 480 16.54 14.51 4.78
CA GLU A 480 17.90 13.97 4.63
C GLU A 480 18.60 13.65 5.94
N GLY A 481 18.07 14.09 7.09
CA GLY A 481 18.70 13.87 8.39
C GLY A 481 18.96 12.39 8.68
N VAL A 482 20.07 12.09 9.34
CA VAL A 482 20.40 10.73 9.77
C VAL A 482 19.53 10.33 10.95
N PHE A 483 19.01 9.12 10.93
CA PHE A 483 18.14 8.58 11.98
C PHE A 483 18.96 7.98 13.14
N HIS A 484 18.52 8.25 14.38
CA HIS A 484 19.00 7.57 15.59
C HIS A 484 17.81 7.26 16.50
N GLY A 485 17.63 5.98 16.86
CA GLY A 485 16.60 5.56 17.81
C GLY A 485 16.90 6.07 19.23
N LEU A 486 15.86 6.47 19.95
CA LEU A 486 15.90 6.87 21.35
C LEU A 486 14.93 6.04 22.16
N LEU A 487 15.18 5.83 23.44
CA LEU A 487 14.31 5.08 24.36
C LEU A 487 13.90 3.70 23.82
N GLU A 488 14.78 3.00 23.14
CA GLU A 488 14.45 1.72 22.47
C GLU A 488 14.01 0.61 23.42
N ASP A 489 14.32 0.72 24.71
CA ASP A 489 13.86 -0.22 25.75
C ASP A 489 12.52 0.19 26.38
N ASN A 490 11.98 1.37 26.07
CA ASN A 490 10.69 1.83 26.58
C ASN A 490 9.53 1.12 25.86
N ASP A 491 8.56 0.61 26.59
CA ASP A 491 7.44 -0.14 26.02
C ASP A 491 6.32 0.76 25.45
N ASP A 492 6.25 2.02 25.89
CA ASP A 492 5.12 2.92 25.65
C ASP A 492 5.42 4.05 24.67
N ILE A 493 6.72 4.44 24.57
CA ILE A 493 7.16 5.59 23.75
C ILE A 493 7.92 5.10 22.52
N TYR A 494 7.55 5.64 21.36
CA TYR A 494 8.40 5.61 20.17
C TYR A 494 9.09 6.96 20.01
N ALA A 495 10.40 6.98 20.25
CA ALA A 495 11.21 8.19 20.14
C ALA A 495 12.42 7.98 19.27
N TYR A 496 12.84 9.03 18.59
CA TYR A 496 14.04 9.06 17.75
C TYR A 496 14.49 10.50 17.51
N GLU A 497 15.71 10.64 17.00
CA GLU A 497 16.22 11.92 16.51
C GLU A 497 16.66 11.81 15.05
N ARG A 498 16.67 12.97 14.39
CA ARG A 498 17.22 13.15 13.04
C ARG A 498 18.24 14.25 13.08
N THR A 499 19.42 14.01 12.51
CA THR A 499 20.53 14.99 12.54
C THR A 499 21.01 15.35 11.14
N LEU A 500 21.21 16.64 10.89
CA LEU A 500 21.74 17.17 9.64
C LEU A 500 22.58 18.42 9.93
N GLY A 501 23.91 18.33 9.76
CA GLY A 501 24.80 19.42 10.16
C GLY A 501 24.67 19.74 11.64
N ASN A 502 24.30 20.98 11.97
CA ASN A 502 24.08 21.43 13.33
C ASN A 502 22.62 21.26 13.81
N GLU A 503 21.72 20.84 12.92
CA GLU A 503 20.31 20.63 13.26
C GLU A 503 20.09 19.26 13.87
N LYS A 504 19.32 19.22 14.95
CA LYS A 504 18.85 18.00 15.61
C LYS A 504 17.35 18.08 15.83
N LEU A 505 16.60 17.23 15.13
CA LEU A 505 15.16 17.08 15.27
C LEU A 505 14.89 15.93 16.25
N VAL A 506 14.19 16.18 17.34
CA VAL A 506 13.79 15.15 18.32
C VAL A 506 12.30 14.91 18.23
N VAL A 507 11.92 13.66 18.12
CA VAL A 507 10.53 13.19 17.99
C VAL A 507 10.23 12.21 19.11
N ALA A 508 9.11 12.40 19.81
CA ALA A 508 8.60 11.43 20.77
C ALA A 508 7.09 11.24 20.62
N CYS A 509 6.65 10.00 20.65
CA CYS A 509 5.26 9.60 20.45
C CYS A 509 4.84 8.62 21.55
N ASN A 510 3.84 8.99 22.34
CA ASN A 510 3.21 8.09 23.30
C ASN A 510 2.16 7.23 22.60
N PHE A 511 2.37 5.91 22.53
CA PHE A 511 1.46 4.96 21.89
C PHE A 511 0.43 4.36 22.85
N THR A 512 0.22 5.00 24.00
CA THR A 512 -0.71 4.51 25.03
C THR A 512 -1.78 5.55 25.40
N ASN A 513 -2.86 5.08 26.00
CA ASN A 513 -3.90 5.91 26.59
C ASN A 513 -3.61 6.36 28.03
N LYS A 514 -2.34 6.37 28.42
CA LYS A 514 -1.85 6.77 29.75
C LYS A 514 -0.85 7.91 29.62
N GLU A 515 -0.70 8.68 30.70
CA GLU A 515 0.43 9.56 30.87
C GLU A 515 1.72 8.74 31.07
N VAL A 516 2.80 9.12 30.38
CA VAL A 516 4.09 8.46 30.47
C VAL A 516 5.21 9.47 30.70
N SER A 517 6.20 9.14 31.52
CA SER A 517 7.35 10.00 31.75
C SER A 517 8.23 10.06 30.50
N CYS A 518 8.63 11.27 30.11
CA CYS A 518 9.51 11.53 28.98
C CYS A 518 10.37 12.75 29.20
N GLU A 519 11.65 12.54 29.48
CA GLU A 519 12.63 13.61 29.77
C GLU A 519 13.53 13.94 28.56
N LEU A 520 13.06 13.68 27.34
CA LEU A 520 13.85 13.91 26.12
C LEU A 520 13.94 15.38 25.71
N PHE A 521 13.02 16.21 26.14
CA PHE A 521 12.92 17.60 25.71
C PHE A 521 13.53 18.54 26.74
N GLU A 522 14.46 19.37 26.29
CA GLU A 522 15.03 20.43 27.10
C GLU A 522 14.04 21.62 27.09
N GLU A 523 13.54 21.99 28.26
CA GLU A 523 12.60 23.08 28.38
C GLU A 523 13.21 24.41 27.93
N ASN A 524 12.41 25.21 27.24
CA ASN A 524 12.78 26.52 26.70
C ASN A 524 13.99 26.51 25.75
N LYS A 525 14.40 25.34 25.24
CA LYS A 525 15.39 25.21 24.19
C LYS A 525 14.78 24.53 22.98
N GLY A 526 15.18 24.99 21.79
CA GLY A 526 14.67 24.48 20.53
C GLY A 526 13.34 25.10 20.08
N GLU A 527 12.96 24.80 18.88
CA GLU A 527 11.73 25.24 18.22
C GLU A 527 10.75 24.07 18.13
N GLU A 528 9.59 24.17 18.77
CA GLU A 528 8.54 23.16 18.63
C GLU A 528 7.87 23.30 17.26
N LEU A 529 8.14 22.34 16.36
CA LEU A 529 7.63 22.36 15.00
C LEU A 529 6.16 21.91 14.94
N ILE A 530 5.81 20.86 15.68
CA ILE A 530 4.45 20.31 15.70
C ILE A 530 4.19 19.50 16.97
N THR A 531 2.99 19.58 17.45
CA THR A 531 2.41 18.76 18.53
C THR A 531 0.91 18.58 18.33
N ASN A 532 0.33 17.55 18.91
CA ASN A 532 -1.12 17.29 18.88
C ASN A 532 -1.84 17.71 20.17
N TYR A 533 -1.14 18.33 21.11
CA TYR A 533 -1.70 18.90 22.35
C TYR A 533 -1.40 20.40 22.43
N LYS A 534 -2.36 21.18 22.92
CA LYS A 534 -2.18 22.64 23.10
C LYS A 534 -1.36 22.99 24.35
N ASN A 535 -1.50 22.19 25.41
CA ASN A 535 -0.82 22.38 26.67
C ASN A 535 0.01 21.14 26.99
N HIS A 536 1.25 21.34 27.37
CA HIS A 536 2.17 20.28 27.76
C HIS A 536 2.31 20.20 29.28
N VAL A 537 2.61 19.00 29.76
CA VAL A 537 3.03 18.75 31.14
C VAL A 537 4.53 18.45 31.13
N GLU A 538 5.28 19.17 31.97
CA GLU A 538 6.73 18.99 32.05
C GLU A 538 7.11 17.55 32.40
N GLY A 539 8.04 16.97 31.62
CA GLY A 539 8.53 15.60 31.81
C GLY A 539 7.52 14.50 31.55
N ILE A 540 6.34 14.81 30.98
CA ILE A 540 5.25 13.85 30.72
C ILE A 540 4.75 14.00 29.29
N LEU A 541 4.46 12.88 28.64
CA LEU A 541 3.60 12.82 27.45
C LEU A 541 2.21 12.33 27.87
N GLN A 542 1.19 13.10 27.54
CA GLN A 542 -0.22 12.77 27.77
C GLN A 542 -0.66 11.59 26.87
N PRO A 543 -1.85 11.01 27.05
CA PRO A 543 -2.32 9.91 26.20
C PRO A 543 -2.22 10.23 24.71
N TYR A 544 -1.52 9.40 23.95
CA TYR A 544 -1.26 9.60 22.52
C TYR A 544 -0.64 10.95 22.14
N GLU A 545 0.04 11.61 23.08
CA GLU A 545 0.75 12.86 22.78
C GLU A 545 1.99 12.61 21.92
N THR A 546 2.23 13.52 20.99
CA THR A 546 3.47 13.58 20.20
C THR A 546 4.02 14.99 20.17
N ARG A 547 5.33 15.10 20.22
CA ARG A 547 6.07 16.36 20.11
C ARG A 547 7.25 16.23 19.18
N VAL A 548 7.49 17.28 18.41
CA VAL A 548 8.64 17.39 17.51
C VAL A 548 9.34 18.71 17.77
N ILE A 549 10.59 18.66 18.23
CA ILE A 549 11.38 19.85 18.57
C ILE A 549 12.67 19.85 17.76
N LEU A 550 12.97 20.99 17.14
CA LEU A 550 14.19 21.25 16.39
C LEU A 550 15.16 22.07 17.24
N TYR A 551 16.36 21.54 17.45
CA TYR A 551 17.51 22.21 18.07
C TYR A 551 18.51 22.61 16.97
N LYS A 552 19.07 23.84 17.07
CA LYS A 552 20.06 24.41 16.14
C LYS A 552 21.36 24.73 16.83
#